data_380953f2899c95cf404f034322bafdbd
#
_entry.id   380953f2899c95cf404f034322bafdbd
#
_cell.length_a   1.000
_cell.length_b   1.000
_cell.length_c   1.000
_cell.angle_alpha   90.00
_cell.angle_beta   90.00
_cell.angle_gamma   90.00
#
_symmetry.space_group_name_H-M   'P 1'
#
loop_
_entity.id
_entity.type
_entity.pdbx_description
1 polymer ?
#
loop_
_entity_poly.entity_id
_entity_poly.type
_entity_poly.pdbx_seq_one_letter_code
_entity_poly.pdbx_strand_id
1 'polypeptide(L)'
;MPLPALLLGGIIGVFLPFPSRLPSRRGETGGAQVRLEMAAGVLAQTEQLLLEAQDAPVDEDALVVRAAEQACSGCPCRKNCKDSGRLPQLPAAILHKSLLTPEELPIVCRKSGRFLAQLHRSQEQLRSIRADRERQREYRAAITQQYRFLSEYLQDLSDGLARRIDGISACYEPQVQVYGNRPAPDNGDRCVMFAGTQGRYYVVLCDGMGTGLGAVQEGKTAADLLRRLLSAGYPADYALQSLNSLCALRSRAGAVTVDLLELELETGKARLYKWGGAPSYLVSKVGAEKIGTAGPPPGLSVTDSRETSHRLSLRRGEMLLLVSDGVGEEEALRCCLRMVGATSGELARALLTCAQLGGEDDATVVTVSLGQKGFMSQ
;
A
#
# COMPACT_ATOMS: atom_id res chain seq x y z
N MET A 1 23.36 0.18 10.78
CA MET A 1 23.69 1.58 10.38
C MET A 1 22.96 1.90 9.09
N PRO A 2 22.14 2.95 9.02
CA PRO A 2 21.32 3.25 7.84
C PRO A 2 22.09 4.14 6.85
N LEU A 3 22.96 3.53 6.04
CA LEU A 3 23.65 4.24 4.95
C LEU A 3 22.79 4.61 3.71
N PRO A 4 21.65 3.94 3.38
CA PRO A 4 20.92 4.29 2.16
C PRO A 4 20.14 5.60 2.21
N ALA A 5 19.71 6.07 3.38
CA ALA A 5 18.93 7.30 3.49
C ALA A 5 19.76 8.58 3.24
N LEU A 6 21.05 8.55 3.55
CA LEU A 6 21.95 9.68 3.33
C LEU A 6 22.37 9.83 1.86
N LEU A 7 22.43 8.73 1.10
CA LEU A 7 22.72 8.78 -0.34
C LEU A 7 21.54 9.32 -1.16
N LEU A 8 20.30 9.03 -0.78
CA LEU A 8 19.11 9.58 -1.44
C LEU A 8 18.97 11.09 -1.21
N GLY A 9 19.22 11.59 0.01
CA GLY A 9 19.24 13.02 0.30
C GLY A 9 20.36 13.78 -0.42
N GLY A 10 21.52 13.16 -0.59
CA GLY A 10 22.67 13.75 -1.30
C GLY A 10 22.45 13.87 -2.82
N ILE A 11 21.85 12.89 -3.45
CA ILE A 11 21.60 12.89 -4.90
C ILE A 11 20.52 13.93 -5.27
N ILE A 12 19.46 14.05 -4.49
CA ILE A 12 18.41 15.05 -4.72
C ILE A 12 18.93 16.45 -4.45
N GLY A 13 19.79 16.64 -3.44
CA GLY A 13 20.37 17.95 -3.08
C GLY A 13 21.41 18.48 -4.09
N VAL A 14 22.09 17.60 -4.80
CA VAL A 14 23.15 17.99 -5.78
C VAL A 14 22.53 18.36 -7.15
N PHE A 15 21.37 17.80 -7.52
CA PHE A 15 20.77 18.01 -8.85
C PHE A 15 19.63 19.02 -8.89
N LEU A 16 19.14 19.50 -7.75
CA LEU A 16 18.13 20.55 -7.70
C LEU A 16 18.65 21.77 -6.94
N PRO A 17 19.22 22.77 -7.64
CA PRO A 17 19.40 24.09 -7.04
C PRO A 17 18.01 24.67 -6.77
N PHE A 18 17.58 24.68 -5.49
CA PHE A 18 16.37 25.37 -5.07
C PHE A 18 16.56 26.88 -5.35
N PRO A 19 15.79 27.48 -6.24
CA PRO A 19 15.78 28.93 -6.38
C PRO A 19 15.04 29.51 -5.19
N SER A 20 15.73 30.35 -4.42
CA SER A 20 15.21 31.03 -3.23
C SER A 20 14.18 32.14 -3.52
N ARG A 21 13.72 32.28 -4.75
CA ARG A 21 12.61 33.18 -5.14
C ARG A 21 11.87 32.61 -6.34
N LEU A 22 10.56 32.43 -6.20
CA LEU A 22 9.63 32.14 -7.28
C LEU A 22 9.43 33.42 -8.09
N PRO A 23 9.87 33.50 -9.36
CA PRO A 23 9.55 34.64 -10.19
C PRO A 23 8.19 34.47 -10.86
N SER A 24 7.40 35.53 -10.85
CA SER A 24 6.11 35.61 -11.50
C SER A 24 6.27 36.10 -12.93
N ARG A 25 6.35 35.23 -13.94
CA ARG A 25 6.13 35.60 -15.34
C ARG A 25 5.84 34.39 -16.26
N ARG A 26 4.98 34.61 -17.25
CA ARG A 26 4.47 33.65 -18.25
C ARG A 26 5.53 32.85 -19.07
N GLY A 27 6.81 33.21 -18.99
CA GLY A 27 7.92 32.49 -19.69
C GLY A 27 8.61 31.41 -18.82
N GLU A 28 8.32 31.34 -17.53
CA GLU A 28 9.04 30.50 -16.57
C GLU A 28 8.32 29.18 -16.27
N THR A 29 7.03 29.07 -16.55
CA THR A 29 6.25 27.83 -16.43
C THR A 29 6.74 26.75 -17.39
N GLY A 30 7.14 27.10 -18.61
CA GLY A 30 7.72 26.16 -19.58
C GLY A 30 9.04 25.57 -19.09
N GLY A 31 9.89 26.39 -18.43
CA GLY A 31 11.15 25.89 -17.86
C GLY A 31 10.96 24.97 -16.65
N ALA A 32 9.93 25.22 -15.82
CA ALA A 32 9.59 24.34 -14.70
C ALA A 32 8.99 23.00 -15.19
N GLN A 33 8.14 23.03 -16.17
CA GLN A 33 7.55 21.85 -16.79
C GLN A 33 8.63 20.92 -17.37
N VAL A 34 9.53 21.44 -18.17
CA VAL A 34 10.65 20.68 -18.75
C VAL A 34 11.51 20.03 -17.66
N ARG A 35 11.80 20.74 -16.56
CA ARG A 35 12.56 20.17 -15.43
C ARG A 35 11.83 19.04 -14.73
N LEU A 36 10.51 19.15 -14.55
CA LEU A 36 9.70 18.09 -13.97
C LEU A 36 9.68 16.84 -14.86
N GLU A 37 9.49 17.03 -16.17
CA GLU A 37 9.54 15.93 -17.14
C GLU A 37 10.91 15.24 -17.16
N MET A 38 12.00 16.02 -17.14
CA MET A 38 13.34 15.46 -17.07
C MET A 38 13.57 14.68 -15.77
N ALA A 39 13.13 15.21 -14.62
CA ALA A 39 13.26 14.54 -13.33
C ALA A 39 12.42 13.25 -13.30
N ALA A 40 11.19 13.28 -13.81
CA ALA A 40 10.34 12.09 -13.97
C ALA A 40 11.03 11.04 -14.86
N GLY A 41 11.61 11.44 -15.97
CA GLY A 41 12.36 10.54 -16.87
C GLY A 41 13.56 9.87 -16.21
N VAL A 42 14.35 10.61 -15.40
CA VAL A 42 15.47 10.04 -14.65
C VAL A 42 15.00 9.01 -13.61
N LEU A 43 13.89 9.30 -12.90
CA LEU A 43 13.34 8.37 -11.92
C LEU A 43 12.80 7.10 -12.60
N ALA A 44 12.10 7.23 -13.73
CA ALA A 44 11.62 6.09 -14.52
C ALA A 44 12.79 5.23 -15.04
N GLN A 45 13.86 5.85 -15.50
CA GLN A 45 15.06 5.11 -15.91
C GLN A 45 15.72 4.39 -14.74
N THR A 46 15.78 5.01 -13.55
CA THR A 46 16.33 4.39 -12.34
C THR A 46 15.46 3.20 -11.90
N GLU A 47 14.12 3.33 -11.97
CA GLU A 47 13.19 2.22 -11.75
C GLU A 47 13.51 1.04 -12.67
N GLN A 48 13.67 1.30 -13.95
CA GLN A 48 13.99 0.26 -14.95
C GLN A 48 15.29 -0.48 -14.60
N LEU A 49 16.34 0.24 -14.23
CA LEU A 49 17.61 -0.35 -13.82
C LEU A 49 17.49 -1.23 -12.57
N LEU A 50 16.63 -0.84 -11.61
CA LEU A 50 16.36 -1.62 -10.41
C LEU A 50 15.57 -2.91 -10.72
N LEU A 51 14.65 -2.85 -11.70
CA LEU A 51 13.89 -4.03 -12.16
C LEU A 51 14.80 -5.03 -12.89
N GLU A 52 15.76 -4.55 -13.66
CA GLU A 52 16.70 -5.37 -14.43
C GLU A 52 17.81 -5.99 -13.55
N ALA A 53 18.01 -5.47 -12.34
CA ALA A 53 19.04 -5.96 -11.44
C ALA A 53 18.76 -7.39 -10.97
N GLN A 54 19.59 -8.34 -11.42
CA GLN A 54 19.50 -9.74 -11.06
C GLN A 54 20.44 -10.07 -9.88
N ASP A 55 19.99 -10.95 -9.01
CA ASP A 55 20.82 -11.47 -7.94
C ASP A 55 21.79 -12.52 -8.54
N ALA A 56 23.08 -12.41 -8.23
CA ALA A 56 24.03 -13.45 -8.61
C ALA A 56 23.60 -14.81 -8.00
N PRO A 57 23.69 -15.93 -8.73
CA PRO A 57 23.34 -17.24 -8.18
C PRO A 57 24.19 -17.57 -6.93
N VAL A 58 23.63 -18.34 -6.00
CA VAL A 58 24.42 -18.88 -4.87
C VAL A 58 25.20 -20.06 -5.40
N ASP A 59 26.49 -20.03 -5.20
CA ASP A 59 27.35 -21.19 -5.51
C ASP A 59 27.23 -22.22 -4.36
N GLU A 60 26.21 -23.07 -4.47
CA GLU A 60 25.91 -24.10 -3.48
C GLU A 60 26.95 -25.23 -3.50
N ASP A 61 27.55 -25.50 -4.65
CA ASP A 61 28.62 -26.51 -4.78
C ASP A 61 29.86 -26.05 -4.00
N ALA A 62 30.20 -24.76 -4.05
CA ALA A 62 31.28 -24.20 -3.25
C ALA A 62 31.04 -24.36 -1.73
N LEU A 63 29.78 -24.34 -1.27
CA LEU A 63 29.46 -24.60 0.14
C LEU A 63 29.74 -26.05 0.53
N VAL A 64 29.43 -27.01 -0.33
CA VAL A 64 29.69 -28.44 -0.12
C VAL A 64 31.19 -28.70 -0.13
N VAL A 65 31.91 -28.16 -1.12
CA VAL A 65 33.39 -28.28 -1.22
C VAL A 65 34.05 -27.75 0.05
N ARG A 66 33.63 -26.56 0.51
CA ARG A 66 34.18 -25.94 1.72
C ARG A 66 33.88 -26.76 2.98
N ALA A 67 32.66 -27.33 3.10
CA ALA A 67 32.31 -28.22 4.20
C ALA A 67 33.20 -29.48 4.21
N ALA A 68 33.45 -30.05 3.04
CA ALA A 68 34.34 -31.22 2.88
C ALA A 68 35.78 -30.90 3.26
N GLU A 69 36.31 -29.80 2.78
CA GLU A 69 37.67 -29.34 3.11
C GLU A 69 37.84 -29.10 4.59
N GLN A 70 36.92 -28.39 5.24
CA GLN A 70 36.94 -28.12 6.68
C GLN A 70 36.83 -29.41 7.51
N ALA A 71 35.98 -30.34 7.10
CA ALA A 71 35.86 -31.64 7.77
C ALA A 71 37.14 -32.46 7.67
N CYS A 72 37.79 -32.44 6.50
CA CYS A 72 38.98 -33.22 6.20
C CYS A 72 40.29 -32.59 6.68
N SER A 73 40.38 -31.26 6.79
CA SER A 73 41.62 -30.56 7.16
C SER A 73 42.20 -31.01 8.51
N GLY A 74 41.37 -31.24 9.52
CA GLY A 74 41.78 -31.73 10.84
C GLY A 74 41.44 -33.21 11.10
N CYS A 75 41.22 -34.03 10.05
CA CYS A 75 40.82 -35.42 10.22
C CYS A 75 42.04 -36.31 10.43
N PRO A 76 42.10 -37.08 11.53
CA PRO A 76 43.24 -37.99 11.78
C PRO A 76 43.31 -39.12 10.76
N CYS A 77 42.20 -39.44 10.09
CA CYS A 77 42.12 -40.51 9.05
C CYS A 77 42.53 -40.00 7.66
N ARG A 78 42.78 -38.69 7.44
CA ARG A 78 42.99 -38.09 6.12
C ARG A 78 44.01 -38.81 5.24
N LYS A 79 45.16 -39.20 5.81
CA LYS A 79 46.28 -39.81 5.08
C LYS A 79 45.88 -41.19 4.47
N ASN A 80 44.94 -41.90 5.13
CA ASN A 80 44.53 -43.25 4.74
C ASN A 80 43.07 -43.31 4.31
N CYS A 81 42.46 -42.17 4.03
CA CYS A 81 41.05 -42.10 3.66
C CYS A 81 40.91 -42.19 2.14
N LYS A 82 40.25 -43.27 1.67
CA LYS A 82 39.98 -43.50 0.25
C LYS A 82 38.95 -42.56 -0.35
N ASP A 83 38.09 -41.95 0.54
CA ASP A 83 36.93 -41.14 0.12
C ASP A 83 37.14 -39.66 0.32
N SER A 84 38.30 -39.19 0.78
CA SER A 84 38.60 -37.76 1.02
C SER A 84 38.43 -36.92 -0.26
N GLY A 85 38.75 -37.47 -1.44
CA GLY A 85 38.58 -36.79 -2.72
C GLY A 85 37.14 -36.82 -3.28
N ARG A 86 36.27 -37.66 -2.71
CA ARG A 86 34.88 -37.80 -3.15
C ARG A 86 33.92 -36.88 -2.41
N LEU A 87 34.24 -36.48 -1.18
CA LEU A 87 33.40 -35.58 -0.38
C LEU A 87 33.16 -34.22 -1.04
N PRO A 88 34.18 -33.56 -1.66
CA PRO A 88 33.95 -32.30 -2.39
C PRO A 88 33.10 -32.48 -3.66
N GLN A 89 32.93 -33.69 -4.16
CA GLN A 89 32.17 -34.01 -5.40
C GLN A 89 30.70 -34.35 -5.10
N LEU A 90 30.26 -34.25 -3.85
CA LEU A 90 28.87 -34.46 -3.50
C LEU A 90 27.99 -33.36 -4.12
N PRO A 91 26.81 -33.73 -4.65
CA PRO A 91 25.92 -32.74 -5.27
C PRO A 91 25.38 -31.75 -4.24
N ALA A 92 25.23 -30.49 -4.62
CA ALA A 92 24.66 -29.43 -3.79
C ALA A 92 23.26 -29.79 -3.23
N ALA A 93 22.52 -30.65 -3.92
CA ALA A 93 21.20 -31.16 -3.47
C ALA A 93 21.23 -31.74 -2.03
N ILE A 94 22.40 -32.13 -1.52
CA ILE A 94 22.56 -32.60 -0.13
C ILE A 94 22.24 -31.49 0.88
N LEU A 95 22.46 -30.21 0.52
CA LEU A 95 22.15 -29.06 1.38
C LEU A 95 20.64 -28.80 1.53
N HIS A 96 19.80 -29.42 0.71
CA HIS A 96 18.34 -29.25 0.75
C HIS A 96 17.63 -30.34 1.56
N LYS A 97 18.34 -31.34 2.03
CA LYS A 97 17.75 -32.40 2.85
C LYS A 97 17.37 -31.86 4.22
N SER A 98 16.17 -32.21 4.71
CA SER A 98 15.67 -31.76 6.01
C SER A 98 16.41 -32.40 7.18
N LEU A 99 16.85 -33.63 7.02
CA LEU A 99 17.62 -34.37 8.02
C LEU A 99 18.83 -35.00 7.31
N LEU A 100 20.02 -34.74 7.82
CA LEU A 100 21.26 -35.34 7.34
C LEU A 100 21.72 -36.36 8.37
N THR A 101 21.61 -37.63 8.04
CA THR A 101 22.11 -38.75 8.85
C THR A 101 23.35 -39.37 8.19
N PRO A 102 24.22 -40.11 8.94
CA PRO A 102 25.36 -40.79 8.36
C PRO A 102 24.97 -41.82 7.27
N GLU A 103 23.77 -42.36 7.35
CA GLU A 103 23.24 -43.36 6.45
C GLU A 103 22.79 -42.79 5.10
N GLU A 104 22.46 -41.50 5.08
CA GLU A 104 22.06 -40.79 3.86
C GLU A 104 23.24 -40.26 3.06
N LEU A 105 24.44 -40.31 3.62
CA LEU A 105 25.63 -39.93 2.88
C LEU A 105 25.97 -41.02 1.84
N PRO A 106 26.12 -40.68 0.58
CA PRO A 106 26.46 -41.67 -0.49
C PRO A 106 27.91 -42.14 -0.36
N ILE A 107 28.60 -41.83 0.71
CA ILE A 107 30.01 -42.10 0.97
C ILE A 107 30.21 -42.59 2.41
N VAL A 108 30.97 -43.66 2.60
CA VAL A 108 31.30 -44.21 3.90
C VAL A 108 32.45 -43.41 4.55
N CYS A 109 32.10 -42.40 5.34
CA CYS A 109 33.10 -41.65 6.08
C CYS A 109 33.25 -42.17 7.51
N ARG A 110 34.45 -42.61 7.91
CA ARG A 110 34.73 -43.10 9.28
C ARG A 110 34.54 -42.05 10.37
N LYS A 111 34.55 -40.77 10.01
CA LYS A 111 34.32 -39.58 10.90
C LYS A 111 33.13 -38.77 10.39
N SER A 112 32.07 -39.45 9.96
CA SER A 112 30.86 -38.85 9.39
C SER A 112 30.28 -37.72 10.22
N GLY A 113 30.30 -37.82 11.56
CA GLY A 113 29.81 -36.77 12.44
C GLY A 113 30.50 -35.41 12.27
N ARG A 114 31.82 -35.39 11.93
CA ARG A 114 32.51 -34.12 11.65
C ARG A 114 32.06 -33.51 10.34
N PHE A 115 31.89 -34.34 9.33
CA PHE A 115 31.44 -33.87 8.02
C PHE A 115 29.98 -33.37 8.08
N LEU A 116 29.11 -34.13 8.76
CA LEU A 116 27.70 -33.72 9.00
C LEU A 116 27.62 -32.40 9.74
N ALA A 117 28.45 -32.19 10.78
CA ALA A 117 28.49 -30.91 11.48
C ALA A 117 28.87 -29.73 10.57
N GLN A 118 29.77 -29.94 9.61
CA GLN A 118 30.10 -28.90 8.63
C GLN A 118 29.00 -28.71 7.58
N LEU A 119 28.36 -29.78 7.12
CA LEU A 119 27.18 -29.67 6.23
C LEU A 119 26.03 -28.93 6.89
N HIS A 120 25.73 -29.19 8.17
CA HIS A 120 24.72 -28.44 8.91
C HIS A 120 25.04 -26.94 8.99
N ARG A 121 26.31 -26.58 9.23
CA ARG A 121 26.74 -25.17 9.18
C ARG A 121 26.56 -24.56 7.79
N SER A 122 26.87 -25.32 6.74
CA SER A 122 26.63 -24.87 5.34
C SER A 122 25.14 -24.71 5.05
N GLN A 123 24.28 -25.59 5.59
CA GLN A 123 22.82 -25.44 5.49
C GLN A 123 22.33 -24.17 6.18
N GLU A 124 22.79 -23.90 7.40
CA GLU A 124 22.45 -22.67 8.13
C GLU A 124 22.93 -21.44 7.38
N GLN A 125 24.15 -21.47 6.85
CA GLN A 125 24.69 -20.39 6.03
C GLN A 125 23.86 -20.18 4.74
N LEU A 126 23.46 -21.24 4.07
CA LEU A 126 22.61 -21.18 2.88
C LEU A 126 21.23 -20.56 3.22
N ARG A 127 20.63 -20.97 4.35
CA ARG A 127 19.36 -20.39 4.85
C ARG A 127 19.51 -18.89 5.12
N SER A 128 20.59 -18.48 5.78
CA SER A 128 20.88 -17.06 6.05
C SER A 128 21.03 -16.26 4.76
N ILE A 129 21.82 -16.77 3.80
CA ILE A 129 22.01 -16.11 2.49
C ILE A 129 20.69 -15.97 1.75
N ARG A 130 19.82 -16.99 1.77
CA ARG A 130 18.51 -16.94 1.12
C ARG A 130 17.58 -15.94 1.81
N ALA A 131 17.56 -15.92 3.13
CA ALA A 131 16.76 -14.94 3.89
C ALA A 131 17.24 -13.50 3.66
N ASP A 132 18.56 -13.29 3.58
CA ASP A 132 19.13 -11.96 3.27
C ASP A 132 18.78 -11.51 1.85
N ARG A 133 18.80 -12.43 0.87
CA ARG A 133 18.41 -12.14 -0.50
C ARG A 133 16.94 -11.80 -0.62
N GLU A 134 16.08 -12.55 0.09
CA GLU A 134 14.65 -12.26 0.09
C GLU A 134 14.38 -10.86 0.65
N ARG A 135 15.00 -10.51 1.77
CA ARG A 135 14.94 -9.14 2.30
C ARG A 135 15.45 -8.09 1.32
N GLN A 136 16.55 -8.38 0.62
CA GLN A 136 17.08 -7.47 -0.41
C GLN A 136 16.12 -7.29 -1.58
N ARG A 137 15.42 -8.37 -2.01
CA ARG A 137 14.37 -8.29 -3.03
C ARG A 137 13.20 -7.45 -2.58
N GLU A 138 12.74 -7.65 -1.34
CA GLU A 138 11.67 -6.84 -0.76
C GLU A 138 12.06 -5.36 -0.69
N TYR A 139 13.27 -5.03 -0.23
CA TYR A 139 13.77 -3.65 -0.22
C TYR A 139 13.87 -3.07 -1.63
N ARG A 140 14.37 -3.84 -2.59
CA ARG A 140 14.47 -3.41 -3.99
C ARG A 140 13.08 -3.15 -4.56
N ALA A 141 12.13 -4.05 -4.35
CA ALA A 141 10.75 -3.88 -4.78
C ALA A 141 10.11 -2.62 -4.19
N ALA A 142 10.29 -2.36 -2.89
CA ALA A 142 9.79 -1.16 -2.23
C ALA A 142 10.42 0.12 -2.79
N ILE A 143 11.73 0.13 -3.03
CA ILE A 143 12.45 1.27 -3.63
C ILE A 143 11.99 1.49 -5.07
N THR A 144 11.89 0.43 -5.87
CA THR A 144 11.40 0.50 -7.26
C THR A 144 10.00 1.11 -7.32
N GLN A 145 9.11 0.69 -6.42
CA GLN A 145 7.78 1.25 -6.31
C GLN A 145 7.81 2.74 -5.96
N GLN A 146 8.68 3.18 -5.04
CA GLN A 146 8.83 4.59 -4.71
C GLN A 146 9.30 5.42 -5.91
N TYR A 147 10.27 4.94 -6.70
CA TYR A 147 10.73 5.63 -7.91
C TYR A 147 9.62 5.75 -8.94
N ARG A 148 8.84 4.70 -9.17
CA ARG A 148 7.67 4.72 -10.05
C ARG A 148 6.69 5.82 -9.65
N PHE A 149 6.27 5.82 -8.40
CA PHE A 149 5.30 6.81 -7.90
C PHE A 149 5.83 8.24 -7.95
N LEU A 150 7.11 8.45 -7.64
CA LEU A 150 7.71 9.77 -7.76
C LEU A 150 7.77 10.24 -9.21
N SER A 151 8.09 9.35 -10.15
CA SER A 151 8.07 9.65 -11.58
C SER A 151 6.66 10.03 -12.05
N GLU A 152 5.65 9.21 -11.73
CA GLU A 152 4.25 9.47 -12.07
C GLU A 152 3.77 10.80 -11.44
N TYR A 153 4.13 11.07 -10.19
CA TYR A 153 3.78 12.31 -9.49
C TYR A 153 4.39 13.55 -10.15
N LEU A 154 5.67 13.51 -10.53
CA LEU A 154 6.31 14.62 -11.23
C LEU A 154 5.72 14.84 -12.62
N GLN A 155 5.32 13.77 -13.31
CA GLN A 155 4.61 13.85 -14.57
C GLN A 155 3.24 14.51 -14.40
N ASP A 156 2.46 14.10 -13.40
CA ASP A 156 1.16 14.70 -13.07
C ASP A 156 1.28 16.18 -12.70
N LEU A 157 2.34 16.58 -11.98
CA LEU A 157 2.61 17.99 -11.68
C LEU A 157 2.94 18.77 -12.97
N SER A 158 3.73 18.19 -13.87
CA SER A 158 4.04 18.78 -15.17
C SER A 158 2.77 19.01 -15.98
N ASP A 159 1.92 17.98 -16.08
CA ASP A 159 0.63 18.04 -16.79
C ASP A 159 -0.34 19.04 -16.12
N GLY A 160 -0.32 19.13 -14.80
CA GLY A 160 -1.11 20.10 -14.03
C GLY A 160 -0.68 21.55 -14.27
N LEU A 161 0.61 21.79 -14.46
CA LEU A 161 1.11 23.13 -14.84
C LEU A 161 0.65 23.50 -16.25
N ALA A 162 0.65 22.57 -17.20
CA ALA A 162 0.13 22.77 -18.54
C ALA A 162 -1.37 23.08 -18.55
N ARG A 163 -2.18 22.33 -17.77
CA ARG A 163 -3.66 22.50 -17.70
C ARG A 163 -4.12 23.74 -16.94
N ARG A 164 -3.31 24.31 -16.03
CA ARG A 164 -3.66 25.58 -15.34
C ARG A 164 -3.87 26.76 -16.29
N ILE A 165 -3.46 26.63 -17.54
CA ILE A 165 -3.67 27.64 -18.57
C ILE A 165 -5.14 27.63 -19.05
N ASP A 166 -5.87 26.51 -18.92
CA ASP A 166 -7.20 26.30 -19.50
C ASP A 166 -8.37 26.41 -18.51
N GLY A 167 -8.13 26.72 -17.23
CA GLY A 167 -9.17 27.00 -16.21
C GLY A 167 -10.18 25.85 -16.04
N ILE A 168 -9.85 24.84 -15.25
CA ILE A 168 -10.78 23.76 -14.89
C ILE A 168 -11.92 24.36 -14.05
N SER A 169 -13.12 24.42 -14.62
CA SER A 169 -14.34 24.82 -13.93
C SER A 169 -15.00 23.58 -13.31
N ALA A 170 -15.05 23.50 -11.97
CA ALA A 170 -15.80 22.44 -11.29
C ALA A 170 -17.30 22.57 -11.62
N CYS A 171 -17.88 21.54 -12.25
CA CYS A 171 -19.30 21.49 -12.60
C CYS A 171 -20.18 21.06 -11.43
N TYR A 172 -19.62 20.35 -10.48
CA TYR A 172 -20.32 19.77 -9.33
C TYR A 172 -19.78 20.30 -8.01
N GLU A 173 -20.66 20.36 -7.02
CA GLU A 173 -20.35 20.63 -5.63
C GLU A 173 -20.62 19.37 -4.81
N PRO A 174 -19.61 18.81 -4.10
CA PRO A 174 -19.80 17.63 -3.29
C PRO A 174 -20.60 17.97 -2.02
N GLN A 175 -21.62 17.18 -1.76
CA GLN A 175 -22.42 17.24 -0.54
C GLN A 175 -22.11 15.99 0.27
N VAL A 176 -21.33 16.13 1.34
CA VAL A 176 -20.89 15.04 2.21
C VAL A 176 -21.43 15.28 3.61
N GLN A 177 -22.05 14.24 4.19
CA GLN A 177 -22.54 14.27 5.56
C GLN A 177 -22.07 13.00 6.28
N VAL A 178 -21.64 13.16 7.52
CA VAL A 178 -21.11 12.09 8.36
C VAL A 178 -22.02 11.93 9.58
N TYR A 179 -22.41 10.73 9.86
CA TYR A 179 -23.25 10.36 10.98
C TYR A 179 -22.57 9.21 11.73
N GLY A 180 -22.51 9.29 13.05
CA GLY A 180 -21.97 8.25 13.91
C GLY A 180 -22.93 7.90 15.05
N ASN A 181 -22.86 6.67 15.55
CA ASN A 181 -23.63 6.23 16.72
C ASN A 181 -23.03 6.77 18.03
N ARG A 182 -21.76 7.15 18.04
CA ARG A 182 -21.03 7.74 19.18
C ARG A 182 -20.42 9.08 18.78
N PRO A 183 -20.34 10.06 19.71
CA PRO A 183 -19.65 11.31 19.44
C PRO A 183 -18.11 11.11 19.43
N ALA A 184 -17.41 11.94 18.67
CA ALA A 184 -15.96 12.03 18.82
C ALA A 184 -15.64 12.62 20.23
N PRO A 185 -14.59 12.15 20.96
CA PRO A 185 -13.49 11.30 20.50
C PRO A 185 -13.67 9.78 20.73
N ASP A 186 -14.81 9.33 21.21
CA ASP A 186 -15.02 7.96 21.68
C ASP A 186 -15.30 6.97 20.52
N ASN A 187 -15.51 7.46 19.31
CA ASN A 187 -15.70 6.64 18.12
C ASN A 187 -14.34 6.30 17.48
N GLY A 188 -14.05 5.01 17.27
CA GLY A 188 -12.85 4.51 16.60
C GLY A 188 -12.81 4.86 15.11
N ASP A 189 -13.98 5.09 14.52
CA ASP A 189 -14.11 5.50 13.13
C ASP A 189 -13.65 6.95 12.91
N ARG A 190 -12.95 7.18 11.83
CA ARG A 190 -12.50 8.52 11.44
C ARG A 190 -12.83 8.83 10.00
N CYS A 191 -13.70 9.81 9.80
CA CYS A 191 -13.98 10.32 8.47
C CYS A 191 -13.32 11.70 8.30
N VAL A 192 -12.61 11.87 7.17
CA VAL A 192 -12.08 13.18 6.73
C VAL A 192 -12.48 13.43 5.29
N MET A 193 -12.80 14.68 4.98
CA MET A 193 -13.20 15.12 3.65
C MET A 193 -12.49 16.44 3.32
N PHE A 194 -11.99 16.55 2.08
CA PHE A 194 -11.21 17.73 1.67
C PHE A 194 -11.10 17.84 0.16
N ALA A 195 -10.90 19.06 -0.32
CA ALA A 195 -10.54 19.30 -1.71
C ALA A 195 -9.05 18.99 -1.93
N GLY A 196 -8.75 18.27 -3.00
CA GLY A 196 -7.41 18.01 -3.48
C GLY A 196 -7.01 18.97 -4.60
N THR A 197 -5.95 18.62 -5.30
CA THR A 197 -5.48 19.31 -6.50
C THR A 197 -6.31 18.93 -7.73
N GLN A 198 -6.26 19.71 -8.80
CA GLN A 198 -6.85 19.39 -10.12
C GLN A 198 -8.36 19.10 -10.10
N GLY A 199 -9.15 19.80 -9.26
CA GLY A 199 -10.60 19.59 -9.20
C GLY A 199 -11.04 18.25 -8.60
N ARG A 200 -10.16 17.59 -7.86
CA ARG A 200 -10.48 16.36 -7.11
C ARG A 200 -11.01 16.68 -5.73
N TYR A 201 -11.88 15.83 -5.25
CA TYR A 201 -12.39 15.85 -3.88
C TYR A 201 -12.28 14.46 -3.27
N TYR A 202 -11.85 14.40 -2.04
CA TYR A 202 -11.60 13.13 -1.35
C TYR A 202 -12.49 12.99 -0.14
N VAL A 203 -12.99 11.76 0.07
CA VAL A 203 -13.66 11.32 1.30
C VAL A 203 -12.96 10.06 1.77
N VAL A 204 -12.45 10.08 2.98
CA VAL A 204 -11.72 8.96 3.58
C VAL A 204 -12.43 8.54 4.85
N LEU A 205 -12.87 7.28 4.91
CA LEU A 205 -13.38 6.65 6.11
C LEU A 205 -12.35 5.59 6.55
N CYS A 206 -11.79 5.79 7.74
CA CYS A 206 -10.89 4.85 8.39
C CYS A 206 -11.59 4.32 9.64
N ASP A 207 -11.63 3.01 9.78
CA ASP A 207 -12.13 2.32 10.95
C ASP A 207 -10.98 1.59 11.64
N GLY A 208 -10.69 1.98 12.88
CA GLY A 208 -9.63 1.39 13.69
C GLY A 208 -10.09 0.11 14.35
N MET A 209 -9.48 -1.02 14.02
CA MET A 209 -9.89 -2.34 14.50
C MET A 209 -9.74 -2.49 16.00
N GLY A 210 -10.79 -3.03 16.64
CA GLY A 210 -10.90 -3.20 18.08
C GLY A 210 -11.63 -2.05 18.75
N THR A 211 -11.47 -1.90 20.06
CA THR A 211 -12.18 -0.89 20.85
C THR A 211 -11.21 -0.02 21.65
N GLY A 212 -11.65 1.21 21.98
CA GLY A 212 -10.96 2.13 22.87
C GLY A 212 -9.85 2.95 22.19
N LEU A 213 -8.97 3.56 23.02
CA LEU A 213 -7.99 4.56 22.57
C LEU A 213 -7.02 4.07 21.49
N GLY A 214 -6.74 2.78 21.43
CA GLY A 214 -5.87 2.19 20.40
C GLY A 214 -6.48 2.29 19.00
N ALA A 215 -7.74 1.88 18.85
CA ALA A 215 -8.49 1.93 17.61
C ALA A 215 -8.64 3.38 17.12
N VAL A 216 -9.03 4.29 18.02
CA VAL A 216 -9.12 5.73 17.74
C VAL A 216 -7.80 6.30 17.21
N GLN A 217 -6.67 5.90 17.80
CA GLN A 217 -5.36 6.39 17.40
C GLN A 217 -4.92 5.84 16.02
N GLU A 218 -5.20 4.58 15.72
CA GLU A 218 -4.88 3.98 14.41
C GLU A 218 -5.74 4.59 13.30
N GLY A 219 -7.06 4.70 13.49
CA GLY A 219 -7.96 5.35 12.54
C GLY A 219 -7.56 6.81 12.26
N LYS A 220 -7.23 7.57 13.31
CA LYS A 220 -6.75 8.95 13.19
C LYS A 220 -5.42 9.02 12.43
N THR A 221 -4.45 8.16 12.76
CA THR A 221 -3.13 8.16 12.10
C THR A 221 -3.25 7.87 10.62
N ALA A 222 -4.07 6.87 10.24
CA ALA A 222 -4.33 6.52 8.86
C ALA A 222 -5.00 7.67 8.08
N ALA A 223 -6.07 8.25 8.64
CA ALA A 223 -6.79 9.36 8.01
C ALA A 223 -5.90 10.60 7.84
N ASP A 224 -5.09 10.95 8.85
CA ASP A 224 -4.19 12.10 8.79
C ASP A 224 -3.06 11.91 7.76
N LEU A 225 -2.50 10.69 7.64
CA LEU A 225 -1.49 10.37 6.62
C LEU A 225 -2.08 10.51 5.22
N LEU A 226 -3.21 9.85 4.96
CA LEU A 226 -3.89 9.92 3.66
C LEU A 226 -4.26 11.35 3.30
N ARG A 227 -4.84 12.11 4.24
CA ARG A 227 -5.18 13.52 4.01
C ARG A 227 -3.96 14.35 3.61
N ARG A 228 -2.82 14.19 4.30
CA ARG A 228 -1.59 14.96 4.00
C ARG A 228 -1.06 14.63 2.61
N LEU A 229 -0.96 13.35 2.26
CA LEU A 229 -0.44 12.91 0.96
C LEU A 229 -1.35 13.37 -0.18
N LEU A 230 -2.65 13.10 -0.08
CA LEU A 230 -3.63 13.46 -1.11
C LEU A 230 -3.80 14.98 -1.26
N SER A 231 -3.76 15.75 -0.16
CA SER A 231 -3.78 17.22 -0.23
C SER A 231 -2.52 17.80 -0.87
N ALA A 232 -1.38 17.11 -0.73
CA ALA A 232 -0.14 17.47 -1.41
C ALA A 232 -0.15 17.11 -2.91
N GLY A 233 -1.20 16.41 -3.39
CA GLY A 233 -1.36 16.02 -4.78
C GLY A 233 -0.75 14.66 -5.14
N TYR A 234 -0.32 13.87 -4.16
CA TYR A 234 0.12 12.49 -4.44
C TYR A 234 -1.05 11.65 -4.94
N PRO A 235 -0.81 10.72 -5.90
CA PRO A 235 -1.84 9.79 -6.37
C PRO A 235 -2.42 8.95 -5.22
N ALA A 236 -3.70 8.58 -5.33
CA ALA A 236 -4.39 7.77 -4.33
C ALA A 236 -3.70 6.41 -4.12
N ASP A 237 -3.22 5.78 -5.20
CA ASP A 237 -2.47 4.54 -5.16
C ASP A 237 -1.19 4.66 -4.31
N TYR A 238 -0.44 5.75 -4.48
CA TYR A 238 0.75 6.00 -3.67
C TYR A 238 0.42 6.22 -2.18
N ALA A 239 -0.62 7.00 -1.90
CA ALA A 239 -1.03 7.28 -0.53
C ALA A 239 -1.44 6.00 0.22
N LEU A 240 -2.22 5.13 -0.44
CA LEU A 240 -2.65 3.85 0.10
C LEU A 240 -1.48 2.88 0.30
N GLN A 241 -0.55 2.78 -0.65
CA GLN A 241 0.64 1.94 -0.52
C GLN A 241 1.58 2.46 0.59
N SER A 242 1.68 3.77 0.75
CA SER A 242 2.44 4.37 1.86
C SER A 242 1.85 3.99 3.21
N LEU A 243 0.52 4.01 3.34
CA LEU A 243 -0.17 3.55 4.54
C LEU A 243 0.04 2.05 4.77
N ASN A 244 -0.08 1.22 3.72
CA ASN A 244 0.17 -0.22 3.79
C ASN A 244 1.57 -0.52 4.32
N SER A 245 2.58 0.13 3.78
CA SER A 245 3.97 -0.01 4.22
C SER A 245 4.16 0.44 5.67
N LEU A 246 3.53 1.55 6.07
CA LEU A 246 3.58 2.03 7.45
C LEU A 246 2.97 1.03 8.43
N CYS A 247 1.81 0.46 8.11
CA CYS A 247 1.15 -0.54 8.96
C CYS A 247 2.00 -1.82 9.08
N ALA A 248 2.57 -2.30 7.97
CA ALA A 248 3.45 -3.46 7.97
C ALA A 248 4.72 -3.24 8.83
N LEU A 249 5.39 -2.09 8.67
CA LEU A 249 6.60 -1.75 9.42
C LEU A 249 6.37 -1.58 10.93
N ARG A 250 5.20 -1.14 11.33
CA ARG A 250 4.83 -0.96 12.75
C ARG A 250 4.31 -2.24 13.40
N SER A 251 4.31 -3.37 12.71
CA SER A 251 3.63 -4.60 13.15
C SER A 251 2.15 -4.36 13.54
N ARG A 252 1.50 -3.44 12.83
CA ARG A 252 0.09 -3.05 12.97
C ARG A 252 -0.72 -3.45 11.73
N ALA A 253 -0.31 -4.55 11.11
CA ALA A 253 -1.01 -5.10 9.95
C ALA A 253 -2.46 -5.42 10.31
N GLY A 254 -3.40 -4.92 9.50
CA GLY A 254 -4.82 -5.11 9.71
C GLY A 254 -5.42 -4.33 10.90
N ALA A 255 -4.70 -3.38 11.50
CA ALA A 255 -5.21 -2.58 12.61
C ALA A 255 -6.17 -1.46 12.21
N VAL A 256 -6.36 -1.23 10.92
CA VAL A 256 -7.27 -0.20 10.38
C VAL A 256 -7.83 -0.67 9.04
N THR A 257 -9.10 -0.35 8.78
CA THR A 257 -9.70 -0.47 7.46
C THR A 257 -9.77 0.90 6.78
N VAL A 258 -9.83 0.94 5.44
CA VAL A 258 -9.86 2.20 4.70
C VAL A 258 -10.82 2.11 3.51
N ASP A 259 -11.76 3.04 3.48
CA ASP A 259 -12.54 3.41 2.32
C ASP A 259 -12.10 4.80 1.85
N LEU A 260 -11.53 4.88 0.67
CA LEU A 260 -11.10 6.13 0.05
C LEU A 260 -11.93 6.36 -1.22
N LEU A 261 -12.71 7.42 -1.23
CA LEU A 261 -13.39 7.92 -2.43
C LEU A 261 -12.60 9.09 -3.01
N GLU A 262 -12.20 8.95 -4.27
CA GLU A 262 -11.66 10.01 -5.11
C GLU A 262 -12.73 10.44 -6.11
N LEU A 263 -13.10 11.71 -6.13
CA LEU A 263 -14.18 12.27 -6.94
C LEU A 263 -13.67 13.41 -7.82
N GLU A 264 -13.88 13.32 -9.13
CA GLU A 264 -13.62 14.41 -10.08
C GLU A 264 -14.84 15.34 -10.15
N LEU A 265 -14.67 16.59 -9.68
CA LEU A 265 -15.77 17.56 -9.62
C LEU A 265 -16.18 18.13 -10.97
N GLU A 266 -15.41 17.89 -12.01
CA GLU A 266 -15.73 18.29 -13.39
C GLU A 266 -16.70 17.31 -14.05
N THR A 267 -16.46 16.02 -13.87
CA THR A 267 -17.15 14.94 -14.61
C THR A 267 -18.14 14.15 -13.79
N GLY A 268 -18.04 14.19 -12.46
CA GLY A 268 -18.74 13.30 -11.53
C GLY A 268 -18.23 11.86 -11.53
N LYS A 269 -17.13 11.59 -12.24
CA LYS A 269 -16.45 10.30 -12.17
C LYS A 269 -15.83 10.11 -10.80
N ALA A 270 -15.91 8.91 -10.29
CA ALA A 270 -15.37 8.57 -8.99
C ALA A 270 -14.64 7.24 -9.02
N ARG A 271 -13.66 7.11 -8.13
CA ARG A 271 -12.98 5.85 -7.84
C ARG A 271 -13.06 5.60 -6.34
N LEU A 272 -13.57 4.45 -5.98
CA LEU A 272 -13.68 3.99 -4.61
C LEU A 272 -12.67 2.87 -4.38
N TYR A 273 -11.76 3.08 -3.44
CA TYR A 273 -10.79 2.08 -2.99
C TYR A 273 -11.27 1.50 -1.67
N LYS A 274 -11.25 0.17 -1.55
CA LYS A 274 -11.72 -0.55 -0.37
C LYS A 274 -10.65 -1.49 0.18
N TRP A 275 -10.11 -1.13 1.31
CA TRP A 275 -9.07 -1.87 2.00
C TRP A 275 -9.55 -2.34 3.37
N GLY A 276 -10.17 -3.52 3.42
CA GLY A 276 -10.69 -4.16 4.63
C GLY A 276 -12.05 -3.66 5.12
N GLY A 277 -12.59 -2.60 4.53
CA GLY A 277 -13.82 -1.96 5.01
C GLY A 277 -15.12 -2.71 4.65
N ALA A 278 -16.22 -2.34 5.32
CA ALA A 278 -17.55 -2.82 5.02
C ALA A 278 -18.03 -2.44 3.60
N PRO A 279 -19.00 -3.11 3.01
CA PRO A 279 -19.53 -2.77 1.70
C PRO A 279 -20.05 -1.34 1.62
N SER A 280 -19.94 -0.74 0.42
CA SER A 280 -20.54 0.57 0.11
C SER A 280 -21.79 0.39 -0.75
N TYR A 281 -22.66 1.39 -0.79
CA TYR A 281 -23.93 1.29 -1.50
C TYR A 281 -24.16 2.53 -2.36
N LEU A 282 -24.55 2.32 -3.62
CA LEU A 282 -25.05 3.39 -4.47
C LEU A 282 -26.58 3.37 -4.44
N VAL A 283 -27.17 4.42 -3.89
CA VAL A 283 -28.63 4.58 -3.77
C VAL A 283 -29.09 5.57 -4.83
N SER A 284 -30.08 5.15 -5.60
CA SER A 284 -30.72 5.94 -6.65
C SER A 284 -32.24 5.96 -6.46
N LYS A 285 -32.95 6.68 -7.33
CA LYS A 285 -34.42 6.69 -7.33
C LYS A 285 -35.05 5.35 -7.69
N VAL A 286 -34.30 4.45 -8.31
CA VAL A 286 -34.78 3.15 -8.79
C VAL A 286 -34.38 1.99 -7.89
N GLY A 287 -33.49 2.21 -6.93
CA GLY A 287 -33.04 1.16 -6.02
C GLY A 287 -31.69 1.45 -5.38
N ALA A 288 -31.15 0.43 -4.75
CA ALA A 288 -29.82 0.47 -4.14
C ALA A 288 -28.97 -0.70 -4.68
N GLU A 289 -27.72 -0.43 -4.93
CA GLU A 289 -26.74 -1.39 -5.42
C GLU A 289 -25.54 -1.42 -4.47
N LYS A 290 -25.08 -2.64 -4.14
CA LYS A 290 -23.84 -2.84 -3.39
C LYS A 290 -22.64 -2.57 -4.30
N ILE A 291 -21.76 -1.66 -3.90
CA ILE A 291 -20.55 -1.30 -4.62
C ILE A 291 -19.33 -1.88 -3.91
N GLY A 292 -18.58 -2.68 -4.63
CA GLY A 292 -17.28 -3.16 -4.24
C GLY A 292 -17.27 -4.28 -3.21
N THR A 293 -16.23 -5.08 -3.33
CA THR A 293 -15.79 -6.04 -2.32
C THR A 293 -14.53 -5.52 -1.68
N ALA A 294 -14.42 -5.66 -0.36
CA ALA A 294 -13.22 -5.24 0.35
C ALA A 294 -12.05 -6.16 -0.02
N GLY A 295 -10.89 -5.55 -0.26
CA GLY A 295 -9.62 -6.23 -0.27
C GLY A 295 -9.07 -6.43 1.16
N PRO A 296 -7.86 -6.97 1.31
CA PRO A 296 -7.20 -7.05 2.61
C PRO A 296 -6.97 -5.65 3.21
N PRO A 297 -7.01 -5.51 4.55
CA PRO A 297 -6.70 -4.24 5.20
C PRO A 297 -5.22 -3.86 5.06
N PRO A 298 -4.86 -2.58 5.29
CA PRO A 298 -3.49 -2.11 5.25
C PRO A 298 -2.54 -2.94 6.13
N GLY A 299 -1.32 -3.18 5.61
CA GLY A 299 -0.30 -4.01 6.24
C GLY A 299 -0.41 -5.50 5.89
N LEU A 300 -1.57 -5.97 5.41
CA LEU A 300 -1.80 -7.34 4.93
C LEU A 300 -1.95 -7.43 3.41
N SER A 301 -2.07 -6.28 2.74
CA SER A 301 -2.24 -6.23 1.30
C SER A 301 -0.90 -6.42 0.58
N VAL A 302 -0.84 -7.45 -0.26
CA VAL A 302 0.29 -7.71 -1.19
C VAL A 302 -0.11 -7.30 -2.62
N THR A 303 -1.39 -7.01 -2.83
CA THR A 303 -1.97 -6.68 -4.15
C THR A 303 -1.83 -5.20 -4.48
N ASP A 304 -1.84 -4.89 -5.77
CA ASP A 304 -1.91 -3.51 -6.26
C ASP A 304 -3.23 -2.87 -5.80
N SER A 305 -3.17 -1.65 -5.28
CA SER A 305 -4.34 -0.86 -4.88
C SER A 305 -5.38 -0.71 -5.99
N ARG A 306 -4.97 -0.86 -7.24
CA ARG A 306 -5.86 -0.82 -8.42
C ARG A 306 -6.83 -1.99 -8.47
N GLU A 307 -6.45 -3.16 -7.98
CA GLU A 307 -7.30 -4.36 -7.97
C GLU A 307 -8.46 -4.23 -6.95
N THR A 308 -8.28 -3.42 -5.91
CA THR A 308 -9.29 -3.15 -4.89
C THR A 308 -10.07 -1.87 -5.15
N SER A 309 -9.93 -1.26 -6.34
CA SER A 309 -10.60 -0.02 -6.71
C SER A 309 -11.81 -0.27 -7.62
N HIS A 310 -12.89 0.45 -7.35
CA HIS A 310 -14.13 0.41 -8.11
C HIS A 310 -14.38 1.76 -8.78
N ARG A 311 -14.53 1.73 -10.10
CA ARG A 311 -14.87 2.94 -10.88
C ARG A 311 -16.38 3.09 -10.94
N LEU A 312 -16.86 4.27 -10.61
CA LEU A 312 -18.28 4.61 -10.71
C LEU A 312 -18.44 6.04 -11.24
N SER A 313 -19.65 6.38 -11.60
CA SER A 313 -20.02 7.75 -11.97
C SER A 313 -21.16 8.17 -11.07
N LEU A 314 -20.96 9.17 -10.25
CA LEU A 314 -22.00 9.68 -9.35
C LEU A 314 -22.82 10.73 -10.10
N ARG A 315 -24.11 10.43 -10.32
CA ARG A 315 -25.02 11.32 -11.02
C ARG A 315 -25.85 12.14 -10.06
N ARG A 316 -26.41 13.21 -10.55
CA ARG A 316 -27.33 14.03 -9.75
C ARG A 316 -28.55 13.20 -9.32
N GLY A 317 -28.85 13.23 -8.03
CA GLY A 317 -29.93 12.46 -7.43
C GLY A 317 -29.56 11.04 -7.05
N GLU A 318 -28.31 10.66 -7.25
CA GLU A 318 -27.71 9.44 -6.66
C GLU A 318 -26.93 9.81 -5.40
N MET A 319 -26.83 8.85 -4.49
CA MET A 319 -26.12 8.98 -3.23
C MET A 319 -25.26 7.76 -3.00
N LEU A 320 -23.96 7.98 -2.82
CA LEU A 320 -23.03 6.94 -2.40
C LEU A 320 -22.99 6.91 -0.87
N LEU A 321 -23.08 5.73 -0.30
CA LEU A 321 -22.98 5.45 1.13
C LEU A 321 -21.71 4.68 1.40
N LEU A 322 -20.87 5.21 2.29
CA LEU A 322 -19.76 4.48 2.92
C LEU A 322 -20.21 4.17 4.35
N VAL A 323 -20.00 2.96 4.81
CA VAL A 323 -20.36 2.53 6.16
C VAL A 323 -19.21 1.78 6.80
N SER A 324 -19.05 1.91 8.12
CA SER A 324 -18.15 1.05 8.88
C SER A 324 -18.82 -0.29 9.22
N ASP A 325 -18.06 -1.25 9.73
CA ASP A 325 -18.50 -2.62 9.96
C ASP A 325 -19.54 -2.75 11.09
N GLY A 326 -19.64 -1.76 11.99
CA GLY A 326 -20.73 -1.66 12.95
C GLY A 326 -22.12 -1.55 12.31
N VAL A 327 -22.20 -1.27 10.98
CA VAL A 327 -23.48 -1.34 10.23
C VAL A 327 -23.54 -2.68 9.49
N GLY A 328 -24.40 -3.58 9.95
CA GLY A 328 -24.56 -4.91 9.36
C GLY A 328 -24.89 -4.87 7.86
N GLU A 329 -24.25 -5.71 7.05
CA GLU A 329 -24.38 -5.69 5.58
C GLU A 329 -25.81 -5.94 5.10
N GLU A 330 -26.48 -6.96 5.63
CA GLU A 330 -27.85 -7.29 5.21
C GLU A 330 -28.87 -6.22 5.61
N GLU A 331 -28.69 -5.65 6.81
CA GLU A 331 -29.48 -4.56 7.33
C GLU A 331 -29.29 -3.30 6.48
N ALA A 332 -28.05 -2.99 6.12
CA ALA A 332 -27.74 -1.83 5.29
C ALA A 332 -28.43 -1.91 3.93
N LEU A 333 -28.29 -3.04 3.25
CA LEU A 333 -28.92 -3.22 1.93
C LEU A 333 -30.44 -3.17 2.01
N ARG A 334 -31.06 -3.86 3.00
CA ARG A 334 -32.51 -3.83 3.23
C ARG A 334 -33.02 -2.42 3.52
N CYS A 335 -32.30 -1.67 4.34
CA CYS A 335 -32.64 -0.29 4.68
C CYS A 335 -32.56 0.61 3.44
N CYS A 336 -31.49 0.52 2.66
CA CYS A 336 -31.32 1.28 1.42
C CYS A 336 -32.44 1.01 0.40
N LEU A 337 -32.85 -0.26 0.24
CA LEU A 337 -33.92 -0.65 -0.67
C LEU A 337 -35.33 -0.18 -0.21
N ARG A 338 -35.59 -0.16 1.10
CA ARG A 338 -36.85 0.29 1.67
C ARG A 338 -37.01 1.80 1.68
N MET A 339 -35.91 2.54 1.75
CA MET A 339 -35.88 3.99 1.91
C MET A 339 -35.46 4.71 0.63
N VAL A 340 -35.74 4.13 -0.52
CA VAL A 340 -35.54 4.78 -1.82
C VAL A 340 -36.30 6.12 -1.87
N GLY A 341 -35.55 7.20 -2.16
CA GLY A 341 -36.10 8.57 -2.18
C GLY A 341 -36.07 9.32 -0.83
N ALA A 342 -35.60 8.66 0.24
CA ALA A 342 -35.34 9.36 1.50
C ALA A 342 -34.16 10.33 1.39
N THR A 343 -34.15 11.31 2.28
CA THR A 343 -32.99 12.21 2.42
C THR A 343 -31.79 11.47 3.04
N SER A 344 -30.59 12.00 2.81
CA SER A 344 -29.35 11.46 3.38
C SER A 344 -29.44 11.29 4.90
N GLY A 345 -30.04 12.27 5.61
CA GLY A 345 -30.18 12.23 7.06
C GLY A 345 -31.20 11.20 7.56
N GLU A 346 -32.30 10.96 6.82
CA GLU A 346 -33.29 9.95 7.17
C GLU A 346 -32.70 8.54 7.00
N LEU A 347 -32.04 8.30 5.87
CA LEU A 347 -31.41 7.01 5.59
C LEU A 347 -30.27 6.70 6.58
N ALA A 348 -29.39 7.67 6.86
CA ALA A 348 -28.31 7.48 7.81
C ALA A 348 -28.81 7.20 9.23
N ARG A 349 -29.83 7.91 9.68
CA ARG A 349 -30.46 7.63 11.00
C ARG A 349 -31.08 6.26 11.08
N ALA A 350 -31.75 5.80 10.03
CA ALA A 350 -32.32 4.46 9.98
C ALA A 350 -31.23 3.38 10.05
N LEU A 351 -30.12 3.55 9.32
CA LEU A 351 -28.98 2.66 9.36
C LEU A 351 -28.33 2.58 10.75
N LEU A 352 -28.09 3.75 11.38
CA LEU A 352 -27.53 3.79 12.72
C LEU A 352 -28.47 3.21 13.79
N THR A 353 -29.78 3.35 13.62
CA THR A 353 -30.77 2.71 14.51
C THR A 353 -30.69 1.18 14.39
N CYS A 354 -30.54 0.66 13.16
CA CYS A 354 -30.35 -0.77 12.95
C CYS A 354 -29.01 -1.26 13.58
N ALA A 355 -27.94 -0.49 13.43
CA ALA A 355 -26.63 -0.79 14.02
C ALA A 355 -26.71 -0.88 15.56
N GLN A 356 -27.37 0.07 16.21
CA GLN A 356 -27.55 0.07 17.66
C GLN A 356 -28.33 -1.13 18.20
N LEU A 357 -29.23 -1.69 17.39
CA LEU A 357 -29.98 -2.90 17.76
C LEU A 357 -29.14 -4.17 17.59
N GLY A 358 -28.07 -4.12 16.78
CA GLY A 358 -27.23 -5.27 16.43
C GLY A 358 -25.98 -5.45 17.31
N GLY A 359 -25.54 -4.43 18.04
CA GLY A 359 -24.30 -4.53 18.83
C GLY A 359 -23.86 -3.22 19.49
N GLU A 360 -22.75 -3.29 20.23
CA GLU A 360 -22.10 -2.14 20.92
C GLU A 360 -20.97 -1.53 20.10
N ASP A 361 -20.80 -1.91 18.85
CA ASP A 361 -19.67 -1.46 18.03
C ASP A 361 -19.85 -0.03 17.54
N ASP A 362 -18.71 0.59 17.16
CA ASP A 362 -18.73 1.90 16.53
C ASP A 362 -19.35 1.79 15.14
N ALA A 363 -20.28 2.67 14.82
CA ALA A 363 -20.95 2.67 13.54
C ALA A 363 -20.97 4.07 12.95
N THR A 364 -20.44 4.18 11.73
CA THR A 364 -20.39 5.45 10.98
C THR A 364 -21.02 5.25 9.60
N VAL A 365 -21.83 6.21 9.21
CA VAL A 365 -22.47 6.31 7.89
C VAL A 365 -22.04 7.63 7.25
N VAL A 366 -21.41 7.56 6.09
CA VAL A 366 -21.03 8.72 5.29
C VAL A 366 -21.87 8.73 4.02
N THR A 367 -22.58 9.82 3.78
CA THR A 367 -23.36 10.02 2.57
C THR A 367 -22.66 11.02 1.65
N VAL A 368 -22.52 10.66 0.38
CA VAL A 368 -21.89 11.51 -0.65
C VAL A 368 -22.82 11.67 -1.83
N SER A 369 -23.18 12.91 -2.15
CA SER A 369 -23.98 13.26 -3.33
C SER A 369 -23.41 14.48 -4.05
N LEU A 370 -23.88 14.72 -5.29
CA LEU A 370 -23.42 15.86 -6.10
C LEU A 370 -24.55 16.89 -6.24
N GLY A 371 -24.26 18.10 -5.76
CA GLY A 371 -25.01 19.32 -6.08
C GLY A 371 -24.51 19.98 -7.36
N GLN A 372 -25.32 20.81 -7.97
CA GLN A 372 -24.87 21.67 -9.06
C GLN A 372 -24.22 22.93 -8.45
N LYS A 373 -23.03 23.26 -8.88
CA LYS A 373 -22.44 24.54 -8.53
C LYS A 373 -23.29 25.65 -9.14
N GLY A 374 -23.98 26.41 -8.29
CA GLY A 374 -24.79 27.51 -8.77
C GLY A 374 -23.91 28.47 -9.59
N PHE A 375 -24.31 28.76 -10.82
CA PHE A 375 -23.76 29.92 -11.51
C PHE A 375 -24.18 31.14 -10.68
N MET A 376 -23.23 31.72 -9.92
CA MET A 376 -23.42 33.08 -9.47
C MET A 376 -23.49 33.94 -10.73
N SER A 377 -24.71 34.39 -11.08
CA SER A 377 -24.90 35.46 -12.03
C SER A 377 -24.14 36.68 -11.47
N GLN A 378 -23.08 37.04 -12.16
CA GLN A 378 -22.42 38.34 -12.01
C GLN A 378 -23.35 39.47 -12.43
#